data_77c63e983a023b2b142ec29eb4c54af3
#
_entry.id   77c63e983a023b2b142ec29eb4c54af3
#
_cell.length_a   1.000
_cell.length_b   1.000
_cell.length_c   1.000
_cell.angle_alpha   90.00
_cell.angle_beta   90.00
_cell.angle_gamma   90.00
#
_symmetry.space_group_name_H-M   'P 1'
#
loop_
_entity.id
_entity.type
_entity.pdbx_description
1 polymer ?
#
loop_
_entity_poly.entity_id
_entity_poly.type
_entity_poly.pdbx_seq_one_letter_code
_entity_poly.pdbx_strand_id
1 'polypeptide(L)'
;LLFATTACAATSPAETEPDNKTSVPAPTGPINVVASLNQWGSLAAELGGDDVEVTSIVNSTNVDAHDFEPKTSDVAKLSKAQIIVANGAGYDSWATKSMTKTTNIVSAASVMGAVEGDNPHLWFSKDARSSMATAITDAYIKALPSKKKAFQKRLKAWQADEKSLETWASEFTKSHSNLTYAATEPVVYYLMADLGFKDQTPKG
;
A
#
# COMPACT_ATOMS: atom_id res chain seq x y z
N LEU A 1 10.83 -71.00 -46.28
CA LEU A 1 9.80 -69.98 -46.43
C LEU A 1 10.03 -68.94 -45.35
N LEU A 2 10.59 -67.81 -45.74
CA LEU A 2 10.74 -66.63 -44.89
C LEU A 2 9.54 -65.69 -45.15
N PHE A 3 8.81 -65.33 -44.11
CA PHE A 3 7.86 -64.22 -44.15
C PHE A 3 8.48 -62.98 -43.43
N ALA A 4 8.73 -61.92 -44.20
CA ALA A 4 9.12 -60.64 -43.69
C ALA A 4 7.85 -59.84 -43.45
N THR A 5 7.61 -59.39 -42.19
CA THR A 5 6.54 -58.49 -41.85
C THR A 5 7.12 -57.06 -41.71
N THR A 6 6.74 -56.20 -42.63
CA THR A 6 7.07 -54.77 -42.64
C THR A 6 6.13 -54.08 -41.69
N ALA A 7 6.67 -53.48 -40.58
CA ALA A 7 5.92 -52.60 -39.70
C ALA A 7 6.02 -51.18 -40.21
N CYS A 8 4.89 -50.59 -40.63
CA CYS A 8 4.76 -49.13 -40.86
C CYS A 8 4.60 -48.40 -39.53
N ALA A 9 5.58 -47.60 -39.18
CA ALA A 9 5.47 -46.63 -38.10
C ALA A 9 4.72 -45.39 -38.60
N ALA A 10 3.52 -45.15 -38.10
CA ALA A 10 2.78 -43.95 -38.33
C ALA A 10 3.30 -42.85 -37.34
N THR A 11 3.98 -41.86 -37.86
CA THR A 11 4.32 -40.65 -37.14
C THR A 11 3.10 -39.74 -37.10
N SER A 12 2.48 -39.59 -35.92
CA SER A 12 1.47 -38.58 -35.67
C SER A 12 2.14 -37.19 -35.62
N PRO A 13 1.57 -36.16 -36.26
CA PRO A 13 2.01 -34.80 -36.08
C PRO A 13 1.65 -34.33 -34.65
N ALA A 14 2.61 -33.77 -33.93
CA ALA A 14 2.36 -33.10 -32.69
C ALA A 14 1.52 -31.86 -33.00
N GLU A 15 0.29 -31.81 -32.52
CA GLU A 15 -0.53 -30.61 -32.48
C GLU A 15 0.11 -29.64 -31.47
N THR A 16 0.72 -28.58 -31.99
CA THR A 16 1.10 -27.40 -31.21
C THR A 16 -0.19 -26.64 -30.90
N GLU A 17 -0.70 -26.77 -29.67
CA GLU A 17 -1.74 -25.89 -29.17
C GLU A 17 -1.22 -24.45 -29.21
N PRO A 18 -1.95 -23.48 -29.79
CA PRO A 18 -1.58 -22.08 -29.69
C PRO A 18 -1.79 -21.63 -28.24
N ASP A 19 -0.69 -21.29 -27.57
CA ASP A 19 -0.65 -20.65 -26.25
C ASP A 19 -1.39 -19.29 -26.34
N ASN A 20 -2.72 -19.34 -26.30
CA ASN A 20 -3.59 -18.16 -26.31
C ASN A 20 -3.54 -17.48 -24.94
N LYS A 21 -2.39 -16.90 -24.60
CA LYS A 21 -2.31 -15.91 -23.54
C LYS A 21 -3.08 -14.69 -24.03
N THR A 22 -4.36 -14.64 -23.67
CA THR A 22 -5.18 -13.43 -23.75
C THR A 22 -4.49 -12.38 -22.88
N SER A 23 -3.57 -11.63 -23.47
CA SER A 23 -2.99 -10.46 -22.82
C SER A 23 -4.13 -9.45 -22.63
N VAL A 24 -4.59 -9.31 -21.39
CA VAL A 24 -5.46 -8.20 -21.02
C VAL A 24 -4.68 -6.94 -21.41
N PRO A 25 -5.24 -6.04 -22.25
CA PRO A 25 -4.55 -4.83 -22.65
C PRO A 25 -4.12 -4.07 -21.39
N ALA A 26 -2.85 -3.66 -21.34
CA ALA A 26 -2.37 -2.83 -20.25
C ALA A 26 -3.24 -1.56 -20.17
N PRO A 27 -3.62 -1.10 -18.98
CA PRO A 27 -4.40 0.13 -18.84
C PRO A 27 -3.68 1.27 -19.56
N THR A 28 -4.42 2.01 -20.39
CA THR A 28 -3.90 3.11 -21.22
C THR A 28 -4.05 4.48 -20.56
N GLY A 29 -4.63 4.53 -19.36
CA GLY A 29 -4.87 5.75 -18.58
C GLY A 29 -4.25 5.69 -17.18
N PRO A 30 -4.44 6.75 -16.38
CA PRO A 30 -4.02 6.78 -14.99
C PRO A 30 -4.63 5.62 -14.18
N ILE A 31 -3.86 5.08 -13.23
CA ILE A 31 -4.37 4.05 -12.31
C ILE A 31 -5.37 4.70 -11.36
N ASN A 32 -6.59 4.16 -11.28
CA ASN A 32 -7.58 4.61 -10.29
C ASN A 32 -7.26 4.02 -8.91
N VAL A 33 -6.88 4.88 -7.97
CA VAL A 33 -6.48 4.55 -6.60
C VAL A 33 -7.47 5.14 -5.62
N VAL A 34 -7.95 4.33 -4.68
CA VAL A 34 -8.78 4.83 -3.58
C VAL A 34 -8.05 4.56 -2.27
N ALA A 35 -7.76 5.63 -1.52
CA ALA A 35 -7.21 5.54 -0.19
C ALA A 35 -8.32 5.66 0.86
N SER A 36 -8.27 4.85 1.91
CA SER A 36 -9.17 4.98 3.05
C SER A 36 -8.97 6.32 3.75
N LEU A 37 -7.73 6.69 3.98
CA LEU A 37 -7.30 7.87 4.74
C LEU A 37 -6.47 8.81 3.86
N ASN A 38 -6.60 10.10 4.13
CA ASN A 38 -5.84 11.14 3.45
C ASN A 38 -4.32 11.02 3.65
N GLN A 39 -3.85 10.57 4.80
CA GLN A 39 -2.43 10.37 5.09
C GLN A 39 -1.77 9.43 4.08
N TRP A 40 -2.38 8.27 3.85
CA TRP A 40 -1.92 7.33 2.85
C TRP A 40 -2.24 7.77 1.42
N GLY A 41 -3.35 8.51 1.24
CA GLY A 41 -3.71 9.08 -0.06
C GLY A 41 -2.71 10.10 -0.56
N SER A 42 -2.17 10.93 0.33
CA SER A 42 -1.11 11.91 -0.01
C SER A 42 0.17 11.21 -0.46
N LEU A 43 0.60 10.18 0.28
CA LEU A 43 1.75 9.36 -0.10
C LEU A 43 1.53 8.68 -1.46
N ALA A 44 0.35 8.11 -1.66
CA ALA A 44 -0.02 7.45 -2.91
C ALA A 44 0.01 8.42 -4.10
N ALA A 45 -0.51 9.64 -3.93
CA ALA A 45 -0.50 10.67 -4.97
C ALA A 45 0.92 11.13 -5.32
N GLU A 46 1.77 11.34 -4.33
CA GLU A 46 3.17 11.74 -4.53
C GLU A 46 3.96 10.68 -5.29
N LEU A 47 3.83 9.41 -4.93
CA LEU A 47 4.51 8.30 -5.60
C LEU A 47 3.97 8.04 -7.00
N GLY A 48 2.69 8.30 -7.23
CA GLY A 48 2.02 8.07 -8.51
C GLY A 48 2.19 9.19 -9.51
N GLY A 49 2.20 10.46 -9.06
CA GLY A 49 2.18 11.64 -9.92
C GLY A 49 1.03 11.60 -10.94
N ASP A 50 1.27 12.06 -12.16
CA ASP A 50 0.27 12.10 -13.23
C ASP A 50 -0.12 10.71 -13.78
N ASP A 51 0.54 9.64 -13.33
CA ASP A 51 0.26 8.28 -13.77
C ASP A 51 -0.82 7.59 -12.92
N VAL A 52 -1.38 8.28 -11.90
CA VAL A 52 -2.44 7.80 -11.02
C VAL A 52 -3.50 8.87 -10.77
N GLU A 53 -4.71 8.44 -10.46
CA GLU A 53 -5.79 9.29 -9.93
C GLU A 53 -6.16 8.78 -8.54
N VAL A 54 -5.87 9.58 -7.51
CA VAL A 54 -6.06 9.19 -6.11
C VAL A 54 -7.26 9.90 -5.51
N THR A 55 -8.18 9.11 -4.93
CA THR A 55 -9.29 9.62 -4.12
C THR A 55 -9.15 9.13 -2.68
N SER A 56 -9.10 10.04 -1.71
CA SER A 56 -9.18 9.70 -0.28
C SER A 56 -10.62 9.75 0.20
N ILE A 57 -11.08 8.71 0.88
CA ILE A 57 -12.46 8.65 1.43
C ILE A 57 -12.55 9.54 2.67
N VAL A 58 -11.73 9.28 3.69
CA VAL A 58 -11.62 10.17 4.86
C VAL A 58 -10.55 11.20 4.55
N ASN A 59 -10.99 12.42 4.23
CA ASN A 59 -10.15 13.54 3.81
C ASN A 59 -10.35 14.81 4.65
N SER A 60 -11.01 14.69 5.80
CA SER A 60 -11.30 15.80 6.71
C SER A 60 -10.74 15.51 8.09
N THR A 61 -10.18 16.55 8.73
CA THR A 61 -9.70 16.47 10.11
C THR A 61 -10.82 16.40 11.15
N ASN A 62 -12.07 16.61 10.73
CA ASN A 62 -13.25 16.56 11.61
C ASN A 62 -13.93 15.19 11.63
N VAL A 63 -13.33 14.19 11.01
CA VAL A 63 -13.87 12.83 10.92
C VAL A 63 -12.88 11.87 11.54
N ASP A 64 -13.31 11.15 12.57
CA ASP A 64 -12.58 10.03 13.13
C ASP A 64 -12.83 8.79 12.26
N ALA A 65 -11.78 8.14 11.82
CA ALA A 65 -11.90 6.96 10.97
C ALA A 65 -12.36 5.71 11.74
N HIS A 66 -12.19 5.68 13.07
CA HIS A 66 -12.73 4.62 13.91
C HIS A 66 -14.26 4.55 13.86
N ASP A 67 -14.91 5.71 13.83
CA ASP A 67 -16.37 5.85 13.84
C ASP A 67 -16.95 6.13 12.44
N PHE A 68 -16.10 6.06 11.39
CA PHE A 68 -16.53 6.40 10.06
C PHE A 68 -17.40 5.31 9.44
N GLU A 69 -18.61 5.69 9.03
CA GLU A 69 -19.50 4.85 8.24
C GLU A 69 -19.46 5.28 6.76
N PRO A 70 -19.02 4.40 5.84
CA PRO A 70 -18.95 4.74 4.44
C PRO A 70 -20.35 4.89 3.82
N LYS A 71 -20.54 5.94 3.04
CA LYS A 71 -21.74 6.14 2.24
C LYS A 71 -21.75 5.19 1.04
N THR A 72 -22.90 4.98 0.44
CA THR A 72 -23.02 4.18 -0.81
C THR A 72 -22.09 4.68 -1.91
N SER A 73 -21.88 6.01 -1.99
CA SER A 73 -20.92 6.62 -2.92
C SER A 73 -19.47 6.22 -2.66
N ASP A 74 -19.09 6.02 -1.39
CA ASP A 74 -17.74 5.64 -1.01
C ASP A 74 -17.50 4.16 -1.32
N VAL A 75 -18.47 3.31 -1.02
CA VAL A 75 -18.45 1.90 -1.44
C VAL A 75 -18.34 1.78 -2.96
N ALA A 76 -19.06 2.62 -3.72
CA ALA A 76 -18.98 2.63 -5.18
C ALA A 76 -17.62 3.08 -5.70
N LYS A 77 -16.91 4.01 -5.03
CA LYS A 77 -15.52 4.38 -5.38
C LYS A 77 -14.58 3.22 -5.10
N LEU A 78 -14.66 2.62 -3.91
CA LEU A 78 -13.83 1.47 -3.53
C LEU A 78 -14.00 0.30 -4.51
N SER A 79 -15.24 -0.02 -4.91
CA SER A 79 -15.52 -1.12 -5.84
C SER A 79 -14.96 -0.91 -7.26
N LYS A 80 -14.69 0.33 -7.65
CA LYS A 80 -14.12 0.70 -8.95
C LYS A 80 -12.59 0.90 -8.89
N ALA A 81 -12.00 0.87 -7.69
CA ALA A 81 -10.57 1.06 -7.53
C ALA A 81 -9.77 -0.08 -8.14
N GLN A 82 -8.71 0.26 -8.86
CA GLN A 82 -7.71 -0.72 -9.31
C GLN A 82 -6.73 -1.06 -8.18
N ILE A 83 -6.50 -0.09 -7.29
CA ILE A 83 -5.69 -0.26 -6.08
C ILE A 83 -6.40 0.44 -4.93
N ILE A 84 -6.50 -0.25 -3.79
CA ILE A 84 -6.94 0.34 -2.53
C ILE A 84 -5.73 0.48 -1.62
N VAL A 85 -5.58 1.66 -1.02
CA VAL A 85 -4.56 1.94 -0.01
C VAL A 85 -5.26 2.12 1.32
N ALA A 86 -5.00 1.20 2.26
CA ALA A 86 -5.67 1.13 3.56
C ALA A 86 -4.67 1.18 4.71
N ASN A 87 -5.14 1.57 5.89
CA ASN A 87 -4.34 1.51 7.11
C ASN A 87 -4.31 0.09 7.69
N GLY A 88 -5.46 -0.50 7.93
CA GLY A 88 -5.61 -1.77 8.64
C GLY A 88 -5.59 -1.61 10.16
N ALA A 89 -5.22 -2.67 10.88
CA ALA A 89 -5.22 -2.74 12.35
C ALA A 89 -6.59 -2.38 12.98
N GLY A 90 -7.69 -2.72 12.30
CA GLY A 90 -9.05 -2.40 12.76
C GLY A 90 -9.54 -0.98 12.45
N TYR A 91 -8.64 -0.05 12.07
CA TYR A 91 -8.94 1.37 11.94
C TYR A 91 -9.92 1.71 10.81
N ASP A 92 -9.79 1.07 9.66
CA ASP A 92 -10.54 1.32 8.44
C ASP A 92 -11.05 0.05 7.78
N SER A 93 -11.49 -0.91 8.60
CA SER A 93 -11.98 -2.22 8.14
C SER A 93 -13.12 -2.11 7.10
N TRP A 94 -13.89 -1.03 7.13
CA TRP A 94 -14.93 -0.72 6.15
C TRP A 94 -14.38 -0.57 4.72
N ALA A 95 -13.12 -0.15 4.57
CA ALA A 95 -12.50 0.04 3.25
C ALA A 95 -12.20 -1.28 2.53
N THR A 96 -12.07 -2.38 3.26
CA THR A 96 -11.66 -3.68 2.71
C THR A 96 -12.72 -4.77 2.79
N LYS A 97 -13.73 -4.63 3.66
CA LYS A 97 -14.77 -5.65 3.89
C LYS A 97 -15.56 -6.07 2.64
N SER A 98 -15.78 -5.17 1.70
CA SER A 98 -16.62 -5.39 0.52
C SER A 98 -15.82 -5.72 -0.75
N MET A 99 -14.51 -5.94 -0.62
CA MET A 99 -13.64 -6.06 -1.78
C MET A 99 -13.62 -7.48 -2.36
N THR A 100 -13.57 -7.56 -3.67
CA THR A 100 -13.40 -8.82 -4.39
C THR A 100 -11.96 -9.30 -4.29
N LYS A 101 -11.74 -10.61 -4.48
CA LYS A 101 -10.37 -11.20 -4.48
C LYS A 101 -9.43 -10.64 -5.58
N THR A 102 -9.98 -9.90 -6.53
CA THR A 102 -9.23 -9.31 -7.65
C THR A 102 -8.72 -7.89 -7.36
N THR A 103 -9.23 -7.23 -6.30
CA THR A 103 -8.79 -5.89 -5.94
C THR A 103 -7.40 -5.96 -5.30
N ASN A 104 -6.47 -5.15 -5.79
CA ASN A 104 -5.15 -5.03 -5.20
C ASN A 104 -5.21 -4.10 -3.99
N ILE A 105 -4.98 -4.64 -2.80
CA ILE A 105 -5.02 -3.89 -1.53
C ILE A 105 -3.59 -3.77 -1.00
N VAL A 106 -3.17 -2.54 -0.73
CA VAL A 106 -1.93 -2.21 -0.01
C VAL A 106 -2.33 -1.69 1.37
N SER A 107 -1.97 -2.40 2.42
CA SER A 107 -2.35 -2.09 3.81
C SER A 107 -1.12 -1.87 4.67
N ALA A 108 -1.10 -0.76 5.42
CA ALA A 108 -0.02 -0.42 6.34
C ALA A 108 0.13 -1.50 7.44
N ALA A 109 -0.97 -1.97 8.00
CA ALA A 109 -0.93 -3.06 8.97
C ALA A 109 -0.33 -4.34 8.37
N SER A 110 -0.70 -4.70 7.14
CA SER A 110 -0.17 -5.90 6.49
C SER A 110 1.33 -5.81 6.23
N VAL A 111 1.86 -4.66 5.78
CA VAL A 111 3.30 -4.51 5.53
C VAL A 111 4.12 -4.44 6.81
N MET A 112 3.50 -4.04 7.93
CA MET A 112 4.15 -3.96 9.24
C MET A 112 3.95 -5.22 10.09
N GLY A 113 3.07 -6.15 9.69
CA GLY A 113 2.68 -7.29 10.51
C GLY A 113 1.81 -6.92 11.72
N ALA A 114 1.18 -5.73 11.70
CA ALA A 114 0.28 -5.28 12.74
C ALA A 114 -1.10 -5.96 12.59
N VAL A 115 -1.77 -6.18 13.72
CA VAL A 115 -3.07 -6.83 13.80
C VAL A 115 -4.12 -5.93 14.44
N GLU A 116 -5.36 -6.35 14.40
CA GLU A 116 -6.45 -5.66 15.11
C GLU A 116 -6.15 -5.62 16.62
N GLY A 117 -6.28 -4.44 17.21
CA GLY A 117 -5.94 -4.16 18.61
C GLY A 117 -4.56 -3.53 18.81
N ASP A 118 -3.68 -3.57 17.81
CA ASP A 118 -2.45 -2.78 17.84
C ASP A 118 -2.77 -1.29 17.62
N ASN A 119 -1.83 -0.41 18.02
CA ASN A 119 -1.99 1.02 17.77
C ASN A 119 -2.07 1.29 16.25
N PRO A 120 -3.20 1.83 15.76
CA PRO A 120 -3.43 1.97 14.32
C PRO A 120 -2.78 3.20 13.70
N HIS A 121 -2.18 4.11 14.47
CA HIS A 121 -1.64 5.39 13.98
C HIS A 121 -0.30 5.21 13.24
N LEU A 122 -0.26 4.24 12.32
CA LEU A 122 0.93 3.77 11.61
C LEU A 122 1.59 4.84 10.74
N TRP A 123 0.84 5.83 10.26
CA TRP A 123 1.39 6.93 9.44
C TRP A 123 2.40 7.82 10.20
N PHE A 124 2.45 7.73 11.52
CA PHE A 124 3.47 8.38 12.33
C PHE A 124 4.77 7.57 12.45
N SER A 125 4.76 6.28 12.13
CA SER A 125 5.95 5.43 12.13
C SER A 125 6.77 5.63 10.84
N LYS A 126 8.06 5.95 10.98
CA LYS A 126 8.99 6.05 9.83
C LYS A 126 9.09 4.72 9.06
N ASP A 127 9.09 3.60 9.80
CA ASP A 127 9.22 2.28 9.19
C ASP A 127 7.95 1.91 8.40
N ALA A 128 6.77 2.28 8.92
CA ALA A 128 5.50 2.08 8.22
C ALA A 128 5.41 2.97 6.96
N ARG A 129 5.83 4.23 7.04
CA ARG A 129 5.85 5.12 5.86
C ARG A 129 6.76 4.59 4.78
N SER A 130 7.98 4.17 5.12
CA SER A 130 8.96 3.62 4.17
C SER A 130 8.48 2.31 3.53
N SER A 131 7.90 1.42 4.34
CA SER A 131 7.33 0.15 3.87
C SER A 131 6.14 0.37 2.95
N MET A 132 5.24 1.30 3.31
CA MET A 132 4.09 1.67 2.47
C MET A 132 4.51 2.33 1.17
N ALA A 133 5.50 3.23 1.19
CA ALA A 133 6.01 3.85 -0.04
C ALA A 133 6.53 2.79 -1.03
N THR A 134 7.24 1.80 -0.54
CA THR A 134 7.73 0.68 -1.36
C THR A 134 6.56 -0.16 -1.88
N ALA A 135 5.64 -0.58 -1.00
CA ALA A 135 4.52 -1.45 -1.37
C ALA A 135 3.55 -0.77 -2.37
N ILE A 136 3.27 0.51 -2.20
CA ILE A 136 2.45 1.29 -3.14
C ILE A 136 3.15 1.37 -4.51
N THR A 137 4.45 1.66 -4.52
CA THR A 137 5.24 1.73 -5.76
C THR A 137 5.25 0.39 -6.50
N ASP A 138 5.41 -0.72 -5.79
CA ASP A 138 5.37 -2.06 -6.39
C ASP A 138 3.99 -2.38 -6.97
N ALA A 139 2.91 -1.99 -6.28
CA ALA A 139 1.56 -2.12 -6.78
C ALA A 139 1.33 -1.31 -8.07
N TYR A 140 1.86 -0.08 -8.15
CA TYR A 140 1.83 0.74 -9.36
C TYR A 140 2.61 0.12 -10.51
N ILE A 141 3.83 -0.37 -10.26
CA ILE A 141 4.65 -1.03 -11.27
C ILE A 141 3.93 -2.28 -11.82
N LYS A 142 3.26 -3.04 -10.94
CA LYS A 142 2.47 -4.20 -11.34
C LYS A 142 1.26 -3.82 -12.21
N ALA A 143 0.56 -2.74 -11.84
CA ALA A 143 -0.62 -2.26 -12.55
C ALA A 143 -0.26 -1.58 -13.89
N LEU A 144 0.85 -0.84 -13.96
CA LEU A 144 1.29 -0.08 -15.13
C LEU A 144 2.80 -0.24 -15.37
N PRO A 145 3.26 -1.41 -15.85
CA PRO A 145 4.69 -1.73 -16.02
C PRO A 145 5.45 -0.76 -16.95
N SER A 146 4.76 -0.15 -17.91
CA SER A 146 5.34 0.83 -18.83
C SER A 146 5.88 2.07 -18.13
N LYS A 147 5.38 2.38 -16.92
CA LYS A 147 5.77 3.54 -16.11
C LYS A 147 6.74 3.18 -14.96
N LYS A 148 7.26 1.96 -14.91
CA LYS A 148 8.17 1.49 -13.86
C LYS A 148 9.27 2.50 -13.52
N LYS A 149 9.97 3.05 -14.52
CA LYS A 149 11.08 4.00 -14.29
C LYS A 149 10.59 5.29 -13.62
N ALA A 150 9.40 5.78 -14.00
CA ALA A 150 8.81 6.98 -13.41
C ALA A 150 8.44 6.76 -11.93
N PHE A 151 7.79 5.66 -11.61
CA PHE A 151 7.45 5.29 -10.23
C PHE A 151 8.70 5.12 -9.36
N GLN A 152 9.72 4.40 -9.85
CA GLN A 152 10.99 4.24 -9.13
C GLN A 152 11.72 5.56 -8.90
N LYS A 153 11.65 6.51 -9.84
CA LYS A 153 12.23 7.84 -9.68
C LYS A 153 11.54 8.62 -8.56
N ARG A 154 10.19 8.58 -8.51
CA ARG A 154 9.41 9.27 -7.46
C ARG A 154 9.65 8.63 -6.10
N LEU A 155 9.67 7.30 -6.00
CA LEU A 155 10.03 6.60 -4.76
C LEU A 155 11.40 7.04 -4.26
N LYS A 156 12.40 7.12 -5.14
CA LYS A 156 13.75 7.55 -4.74
C LYS A 156 13.78 9.00 -4.25
N ALA A 157 13.01 9.89 -4.88
CA ALA A 157 12.89 11.28 -4.44
C ALA A 157 12.24 11.36 -3.05
N TRP A 158 11.11 10.70 -2.86
CA TRP A 158 10.42 10.60 -1.57
C TRP A 158 11.33 10.02 -0.47
N GLN A 159 12.09 8.96 -0.77
CA GLN A 159 13.05 8.37 0.18
C GLN A 159 14.18 9.34 0.58
N ALA A 160 14.58 10.24 -0.31
CA ALA A 160 15.57 11.26 0.01
C ALA A 160 15.00 12.31 0.98
N ASP A 161 13.73 12.69 0.81
CA ASP A 161 13.04 13.61 1.71
C ASP A 161 12.80 12.98 3.10
N GLU A 162 12.35 11.72 3.13
CA GLU A 162 12.21 10.95 4.39
C GLU A 162 13.56 10.83 5.12
N LYS A 163 14.64 10.60 4.38
CA LYS A 163 16.00 10.55 4.95
C LYS A 163 16.43 11.88 5.54
N SER A 164 16.05 12.99 4.94
CA SER A 164 16.30 14.33 5.48
C SER A 164 15.55 14.54 6.79
N LEU A 165 14.28 14.10 6.86
CA LEU A 165 13.48 14.14 8.08
C LEU A 165 14.10 13.27 9.19
N GLU A 166 14.54 12.05 8.88
CA GLU A 166 15.23 11.19 9.84
C GLU A 166 16.52 11.81 10.38
N THR A 167 17.27 12.49 9.50
CA THR A 167 18.50 13.20 9.90
C THR A 167 18.19 14.31 10.90
N TRP A 168 17.20 15.13 10.57
CA TRP A 168 16.72 16.20 11.48
C TRP A 168 16.25 15.62 12.83
N ALA A 169 15.44 14.56 12.80
CA ALA A 169 14.97 13.88 14.00
C ALA A 169 16.11 13.35 14.87
N SER A 170 17.14 12.77 14.23
CA SER A 170 18.34 12.28 14.92
C SER A 170 19.15 13.41 15.56
N GLU A 171 19.30 14.55 14.88
CA GLU A 171 19.97 15.73 15.42
C GLU A 171 19.20 16.32 16.60
N PHE A 172 17.88 16.41 16.49
CA PHE A 172 17.01 16.84 17.58
C PHE A 172 17.21 15.93 18.81
N THR A 173 17.14 14.61 18.63
CA THR A 173 17.29 13.65 19.73
C THR A 173 18.68 13.74 20.39
N LYS A 174 19.75 13.97 19.62
CA LYS A 174 21.12 14.16 20.17
C LYS A 174 21.26 15.44 20.98
N SER A 175 20.54 16.50 20.60
CA SER A 175 20.64 17.80 21.28
C SER A 175 19.73 17.91 22.51
N HIS A 176 18.83 16.94 22.71
CA HIS A 176 17.88 16.91 23.82
C HIS A 176 17.98 15.60 24.59
N SER A 177 18.01 15.66 25.91
CA SER A 177 18.02 14.47 26.77
C SER A 177 16.79 14.41 27.66
N ASN A 178 16.45 13.21 28.10
CA ASN A 178 15.34 12.97 29.04
C ASN A 178 13.97 13.48 28.56
N LEU A 179 13.74 13.41 27.23
CA LEU A 179 12.45 13.77 26.64
C LEU A 179 11.36 12.81 27.13
N THR A 180 10.26 13.39 27.60
CA THR A 180 9.09 12.65 28.06
C THR A 180 7.82 13.25 27.50
N TYR A 181 6.76 12.45 27.38
CA TYR A 181 5.43 12.91 27.01
C TYR A 181 4.37 12.10 27.76
N ALA A 182 3.17 12.64 27.80
CA ALA A 182 1.96 11.93 28.18
C ALA A 182 0.85 12.29 27.20
N ALA A 183 -0.04 11.35 26.92
CA ALA A 183 -1.13 11.54 25.99
C ALA A 183 -2.41 10.85 26.49
N THR A 184 -3.56 11.44 26.23
CA THR A 184 -4.87 10.84 26.52
C THR A 184 -5.22 9.73 25.52
N GLU A 185 -4.65 9.82 24.31
CA GLU A 185 -4.77 8.84 23.25
C GLU A 185 -3.40 8.64 22.58
N PRO A 186 -2.98 7.41 22.24
CA PRO A 186 -1.63 7.12 21.74
C PRO A 186 -1.43 7.45 20.25
N VAL A 187 -2.01 8.57 19.77
CA VAL A 187 -1.97 8.98 18.35
C VAL A 187 -0.54 9.12 17.84
N VAL A 188 0.30 9.81 18.58
CA VAL A 188 1.69 10.11 18.18
C VAL A 188 2.71 9.12 18.73
N TYR A 189 2.28 7.99 19.24
CA TYR A 189 3.14 6.98 19.89
C TYR A 189 4.38 6.62 19.07
N TYR A 190 4.20 6.26 17.80
CA TYR A 190 5.31 5.87 16.93
C TYR A 190 6.30 7.03 16.69
N LEU A 191 5.78 8.23 16.46
CA LEU A 191 6.63 9.41 16.29
C LEU A 191 7.44 9.71 17.56
N MET A 192 6.80 9.65 18.72
CA MET A 192 7.48 9.89 20.01
C MET A 192 8.55 8.82 20.26
N ALA A 193 8.28 7.58 19.94
CA ALA A 193 9.26 6.49 20.03
C ALA A 193 10.44 6.72 19.08
N ASP A 194 10.19 7.09 17.82
CA ASP A 194 11.23 7.41 16.83
C ASP A 194 12.11 8.60 17.26
N LEU A 195 11.54 9.57 17.98
CA LEU A 195 12.24 10.72 18.54
C LEU A 195 12.89 10.46 19.91
N GLY A 196 12.77 9.22 20.45
CA GLY A 196 13.39 8.83 21.72
C GLY A 196 12.70 9.38 22.97
N PHE A 197 11.44 9.82 22.85
CA PHE A 197 10.64 10.22 24.01
C PHE A 197 10.21 9.02 24.84
N LYS A 198 10.20 9.20 26.17
CA LYS A 198 9.66 8.21 27.10
C LYS A 198 8.21 8.52 27.42
N ASP A 199 7.36 7.54 27.26
CA ASP A 199 5.94 7.64 27.61
C ASP A 199 5.79 7.63 29.15
N GLN A 200 5.16 8.68 29.67
CA GLN A 200 4.82 8.86 31.07
C GLN A 200 3.30 8.89 31.28
N THR A 201 2.54 8.42 30.29
CA THR A 201 1.08 8.32 30.40
C THR A 201 0.72 7.44 31.59
N PRO A 202 -0.13 7.92 32.52
CA PRO A 202 -0.60 7.10 33.64
C PRO A 202 -1.29 5.84 33.12
N LYS A 203 -0.90 4.69 33.65
CA LYS A 203 -1.61 3.43 33.39
C LYS A 203 -2.84 3.42 34.30
N GLY A 204 -4.03 3.43 33.70
CA GLY A 204 -5.29 3.27 34.40
C GLY A 204 -5.45 1.91 35.04
#